data_8cf7c4c9d8318d0f4b081f302a8db0a8
#
_entry.id   8cf7c4c9d8318d0f4b081f302a8db0a8
#
_cell.length_a   1.000
_cell.length_b   1.000
_cell.length_c   1.000
_cell.angle_alpha   90.00
_cell.angle_beta   90.00
_cell.angle_gamma   90.00
#
_symmetry.space_group_name_H-M   'P 1'
#
loop_
_entity.id
_entity.type
_entity.pdbx_description
1 polymer ?
#
loop_
_entity_poly.entity_id
_entity_poly.type
_entity_poly.pdbx_seq_one_letter_code
_entity_poly.pdbx_strand_id
1 'polypeptide(L)'
;MSGHQLDYTEMWVQQFADHGGGHHETHVHWDNHISGFYFLKCSDRTSVPVFHDPRAGRMMLNLPIKDHNKLCYAMERQIVRPKPGTLLMFNSYLPHEFKVDSGIDAFRFIHFNIRATPK
;
A
#
# COMPACT_ATOMS: atom_id res chain seq x y z
N MET A 1 7.72 -18.06 10.28
CA MET A 1 7.74 -19.05 9.17
C MET A 1 8.92 -19.98 9.28
N SER A 2 8.90 -20.82 10.33
CA SER A 2 9.90 -21.87 10.48
C SER A 2 9.79 -22.83 9.30
N GLY A 3 10.90 -23.34 8.76
CA GLY A 3 10.90 -24.21 7.58
C GLY A 3 10.87 -23.47 6.24
N HIS A 4 10.88 -22.14 6.25
CA HIS A 4 10.96 -21.32 5.04
C HIS A 4 12.14 -20.34 5.11
N GLN A 5 12.72 -20.12 3.95
CA GLN A 5 13.67 -19.04 3.74
C GLN A 5 12.91 -17.81 3.24
N LEU A 6 13.26 -16.64 3.77
CA LEU A 6 12.68 -15.35 3.36
C LEU A 6 13.73 -14.55 2.63
N ASP A 7 13.41 -14.13 1.43
CA ASP A 7 14.31 -13.34 0.59
C ASP A 7 13.60 -12.08 0.08
N TYR A 8 14.32 -10.96 0.09
CA TYR A 8 13.88 -9.78 -0.63
C TYR A 8 14.05 -10.04 -2.13
N THR A 9 12.96 -9.94 -2.89
CA THR A 9 13.00 -10.06 -4.36
C THR A 9 13.20 -8.70 -5.01
N GLU A 10 12.75 -7.63 -4.36
CA GLU A 10 12.85 -6.26 -4.82
C GLU A 10 12.95 -5.32 -3.63
N MET A 11 13.76 -4.29 -3.78
CA MET A 11 13.83 -3.17 -2.82
C MET A 11 14.36 -1.94 -3.54
N TRP A 12 13.61 -0.86 -3.54
CA TRP A 12 14.04 0.41 -4.12
C TRP A 12 13.44 1.60 -3.40
N VAL A 13 14.05 2.77 -3.61
CA VAL A 13 13.51 4.05 -3.16
C VAL A 13 12.67 4.66 -4.28
N GLN A 14 11.46 5.04 -3.97
CA GLN A 14 10.57 5.79 -4.85
C GLN A 14 10.43 7.22 -4.35
N GLN A 15 10.61 8.17 -5.24
CA GLN A 15 10.33 9.58 -4.97
C GLN A 15 9.40 10.12 -6.05
N PHE A 16 8.32 10.78 -5.65
CA PHE A 16 7.43 11.45 -6.59
C PHE A 16 7.99 12.83 -6.94
N ALA A 17 7.74 13.23 -8.20
CA ALA A 17 8.25 14.48 -8.72
C ALA A 17 7.64 15.68 -7.98
N ASP A 18 8.44 16.71 -7.78
CA ASP A 18 8.08 17.94 -7.05
C ASP A 18 7.11 18.87 -7.81
N HIS A 19 6.87 18.58 -9.10
CA HIS A 19 5.85 19.28 -9.89
C HIS A 19 4.47 18.62 -9.85
N GLY A 20 4.31 17.56 -9.08
CA GLY A 20 3.06 16.81 -8.94
C GLY A 20 2.81 15.80 -10.04
N GLY A 21 1.69 15.08 -9.95
CA GLY A 21 1.27 14.07 -10.92
C GLY A 21 1.78 12.66 -10.65
N GLY A 22 2.69 12.48 -9.69
CA GLY A 22 3.17 11.13 -9.31
C GLY A 22 2.04 10.28 -8.75
N HIS A 23 1.95 9.04 -9.20
CA HIS A 23 0.95 8.09 -8.72
C HIS A 23 1.36 6.67 -9.11
N HIS A 24 0.71 5.69 -8.47
CA HIS A 24 0.75 4.30 -8.92
C HIS A 24 -0.69 3.82 -9.13
N GLU A 25 -0.94 3.21 -10.28
CA GLU A 25 -2.22 2.58 -10.58
C GLU A 25 -2.45 1.38 -9.67
N THR A 26 -3.70 0.97 -9.50
CA THR A 26 -4.06 -0.22 -8.73
C THR A 26 -3.37 -1.45 -9.31
N HIS A 27 -2.65 -2.19 -8.48
CA HIS A 27 -1.90 -3.37 -8.88
C HIS A 27 -1.68 -4.32 -7.70
N VAL A 28 -1.13 -5.49 -8.01
CA VAL A 28 -0.67 -6.51 -7.06
C VAL A 28 0.77 -6.89 -7.39
N HIS A 29 1.47 -7.52 -6.44
CA HIS A 29 2.85 -7.96 -6.65
C HIS A 29 2.90 -9.48 -6.86
N TRP A 30 3.05 -9.89 -8.14
CA TRP A 30 3.13 -11.29 -8.52
C TRP A 30 4.35 -11.99 -7.93
N ASP A 31 4.20 -13.27 -7.61
CA ASP A 31 5.27 -14.15 -7.12
C ASP A 31 5.93 -13.72 -5.82
N ASN A 32 5.25 -12.89 -5.03
CA ASN A 32 5.70 -12.46 -3.71
C ASN A 32 4.63 -12.77 -2.66
N HIS A 33 5.03 -12.84 -1.40
CA HIS A 33 4.13 -13.15 -0.30
C HIS A 33 3.82 -11.91 0.56
N ILE A 34 4.85 -11.12 0.87
CA ILE A 34 4.73 -9.89 1.65
C ILE A 34 5.31 -8.73 0.85
N SER A 35 4.59 -7.64 0.84
CA SER A 35 5.04 -6.37 0.29
C SER A 35 5.05 -5.31 1.39
N GLY A 36 5.82 -4.26 1.22
CA GLY A 36 5.87 -3.22 2.22
C GLY A 36 6.33 -1.87 1.69
N PHE A 37 5.99 -0.84 2.46
CA PHE A 37 6.43 0.52 2.27
C PHE A 37 6.99 1.06 3.58
N TYR A 38 8.17 1.65 3.51
CA TYR A 38 8.73 2.41 4.62
C TYR A 38 8.81 3.88 4.21
N PHE A 39 8.04 4.75 4.88
CA PHE A 39 7.90 6.14 4.48
C PHE A 39 9.01 6.99 5.07
N LEU A 40 9.81 7.62 4.20
CA LEU A 40 10.93 8.49 4.58
C LEU A 40 10.49 9.94 4.67
N LYS A 41 9.71 10.41 3.69
CA LYS A 41 9.16 11.76 3.64
C LYS A 41 7.72 11.71 3.17
N CYS A 42 6.83 12.24 3.95
CA CYS A 42 5.41 12.39 3.62
C CYS A 42 4.77 13.41 4.54
N SER A 43 3.60 13.90 4.16
CA SER A 43 2.79 14.82 4.96
C SER A 43 1.31 14.60 4.65
N ASP A 44 0.44 15.41 5.24
CA ASP A 44 -0.98 15.41 4.94
C ASP A 44 -1.30 15.98 3.54
N ARG A 45 -0.29 16.54 2.85
CA ARG A 45 -0.39 17.08 1.49
C ARG A 45 0.26 16.19 0.43
N THR A 46 0.84 15.06 0.82
CA THR A 46 1.44 14.10 -0.11
C THR A 46 0.44 13.02 -0.49
N SER A 47 0.81 12.23 -1.51
CA SER A 47 0.07 11.02 -1.89
C SER A 47 -0.10 10.08 -0.71
N VAL A 48 -1.08 9.22 -0.81
CA VAL A 48 -1.39 8.19 0.20
C VAL A 48 -1.63 6.85 -0.48
N PRO A 49 -1.23 5.75 0.16
CA PRO A 49 -1.58 4.42 -0.31
C PRO A 49 -3.05 4.11 0.00
N VAL A 50 -3.70 3.47 -0.96
CA VAL A 50 -5.09 3.01 -0.84
C VAL A 50 -5.10 1.51 -1.09
N PHE A 51 -5.67 0.77 -0.15
CA PHE A 51 -5.82 -0.69 -0.25
C PHE A 51 -7.27 -1.03 -0.56
N HIS A 52 -7.45 -2.01 -1.46
CA HIS A 52 -8.76 -2.46 -1.90
C HIS A 52 -9.08 -3.83 -1.32
N ASP A 53 -10.35 -4.06 -0.99
CA ASP A 53 -10.82 -5.38 -0.57
C ASP A 53 -10.61 -6.39 -1.71
N PRO A 54 -9.84 -7.47 -1.52
CA PRO A 54 -9.57 -8.44 -2.57
C PRO A 54 -10.73 -9.40 -2.83
N ARG A 55 -11.78 -9.36 -2.03
CA ARG A 55 -12.92 -10.27 -2.14
C ARG A 55 -13.89 -9.79 -3.20
N ALA A 56 -13.88 -10.42 -4.38
CA ALA A 56 -14.72 -10.00 -5.52
C ALA A 56 -16.23 -9.99 -5.18
N GLY A 57 -16.71 -10.98 -4.43
CA GLY A 57 -18.12 -11.06 -4.03
C GLY A 57 -18.57 -9.96 -3.08
N ARG A 58 -17.65 -9.31 -2.40
CA ARG A 58 -17.91 -8.21 -1.48
C ARG A 58 -18.56 -7.01 -2.19
N MET A 59 -18.17 -6.75 -3.43
CA MET A 59 -18.68 -5.62 -4.22
C MET A 59 -20.17 -5.74 -4.53
N MET A 60 -20.73 -6.95 -4.43
CA MET A 60 -22.17 -7.20 -4.64
C MET A 60 -23.00 -6.92 -3.38
N LEU A 61 -22.35 -6.74 -2.23
CA LEU A 61 -23.00 -6.54 -0.93
C LEU A 61 -22.76 -5.11 -0.46
N ASN A 62 -23.58 -4.21 -0.92
CA ASN A 62 -23.46 -2.78 -0.60
C ASN A 62 -23.93 -2.50 0.84
N LEU A 63 -23.08 -2.82 1.81
CA LEU A 63 -23.40 -2.58 3.22
C LEU A 63 -23.25 -1.09 3.55
N PRO A 64 -24.26 -0.48 4.21
CA PRO A 64 -24.15 0.91 4.65
C PRO A 64 -23.02 1.09 5.66
N ILE A 65 -22.25 2.17 5.49
CA ILE A 65 -21.17 2.53 6.41
C ILE A 65 -21.70 3.58 7.39
N LYS A 66 -21.62 3.25 8.69
CA LYS A 66 -22.08 4.15 9.76
C LYS A 66 -21.08 5.30 10.00
N ASP A 67 -19.79 4.99 10.00
CA ASP A 67 -18.72 5.94 10.24
C ASP A 67 -17.56 5.68 9.28
N HIS A 68 -17.40 6.58 8.30
CA HIS A 68 -16.38 6.46 7.26
C HIS A 68 -14.94 6.67 7.76
N ASN A 69 -14.77 7.14 9.01
CA ASN A 69 -13.46 7.32 9.62
C ASN A 69 -12.98 6.09 10.40
N LYS A 70 -13.83 5.08 10.54
CA LYS A 70 -13.50 3.83 11.24
C LYS A 70 -13.48 2.66 10.27
N LEU A 71 -12.42 1.87 10.33
CA LEU A 71 -12.32 0.63 9.56
C LEU A 71 -13.45 -0.33 9.94
N CYS A 72 -14.19 -0.80 8.95
CA CYS A 72 -15.24 -1.80 9.14
C CYS A 72 -15.38 -2.72 7.93
N TYR A 73 -16.10 -3.81 8.08
CA TYR A 73 -16.31 -4.81 7.02
C TYR A 73 -17.08 -4.27 5.81
N ALA A 74 -17.75 -3.14 5.96
CA ALA A 74 -18.49 -2.52 4.86
C ALA A 74 -17.58 -1.74 3.89
N MET A 75 -16.34 -1.45 4.28
CA MET A 75 -15.42 -0.68 3.44
C MET A 75 -14.79 -1.56 2.36
N GLU A 76 -14.88 -1.14 1.11
CA GLU A 76 -14.19 -1.77 -0.01
C GLU A 76 -12.79 -1.18 -0.26
N ARG A 77 -12.50 -0.01 0.30
CA ARG A 77 -11.20 0.65 0.23
C ARG A 77 -10.78 1.21 1.58
N GLN A 78 -9.48 1.16 1.84
CA GLN A 78 -8.89 1.75 3.04
C GLN A 78 -7.76 2.69 2.63
N ILE A 79 -7.89 3.94 3.00
CA ILE A 79 -6.82 4.93 2.87
C ILE A 79 -5.98 4.89 4.13
N VAL A 80 -4.67 4.74 3.96
CA VAL A 80 -3.72 4.83 5.07
C VAL A 80 -3.00 6.18 4.97
N ARG A 81 -2.93 6.90 6.08
CA ARG A 81 -2.24 8.20 6.16
C ARG A 81 -0.94 8.03 6.95
N PRO A 82 0.17 7.74 6.27
CA PRO A 82 1.43 7.48 6.96
C PRO A 82 2.06 8.78 7.47
N LYS A 83 2.93 8.61 8.45
CA LYS A 83 3.88 9.63 8.89
C LYS A 83 5.29 9.17 8.54
N PRO A 84 6.29 10.07 8.47
CA PRO A 84 7.69 9.64 8.33
C PRO A 84 8.06 8.63 9.42
N GLY A 85 8.67 7.52 9.01
CA GLY A 85 8.99 6.40 9.90
C GLY A 85 7.91 5.33 9.98
N THR A 86 6.77 5.49 9.33
CA THR A 86 5.72 4.45 9.26
C THR A 86 6.18 3.31 8.36
N LEU A 87 6.06 2.08 8.85
CA LEU A 87 6.23 0.86 8.08
C LEU A 87 4.87 0.21 7.87
N LEU A 88 4.48 0.01 6.61
CA LEU A 88 3.30 -0.77 6.24
C LEU A 88 3.74 -2.09 5.62
N MET A 89 3.18 -3.19 6.10
CA MET A 89 3.39 -4.51 5.53
C MET A 89 2.02 -5.13 5.21
N PHE A 90 1.92 -5.77 4.06
CA PHE A 90 0.66 -6.35 3.59
C PHE A 90 0.93 -7.55 2.70
N ASN A 91 -0.10 -8.39 2.54
CA ASN A 91 -0.01 -9.50 1.60
C ASN A 91 0.15 -9.00 0.17
N SER A 92 1.08 -9.56 -0.58
CA SER A 92 1.39 -9.10 -1.94
C SER A 92 0.20 -9.21 -2.91
N TYR A 93 -0.81 -10.05 -2.61
CA TYR A 93 -2.01 -10.14 -3.41
C TYR A 93 -3.04 -9.02 -3.15
N LEU A 94 -2.83 -8.21 -2.12
CA LEU A 94 -3.77 -7.12 -1.78
C LEU A 94 -3.66 -6.00 -2.81
N PRO A 95 -4.72 -5.72 -3.59
CA PRO A 95 -4.69 -4.63 -4.56
C PRO A 95 -4.51 -3.28 -3.88
N HIS A 96 -3.64 -2.47 -4.41
CA HIS A 96 -3.32 -1.17 -3.83
C HIS A 96 -2.90 -0.19 -4.91
N GLU A 97 -2.96 1.09 -4.56
CA GLU A 97 -2.57 2.19 -5.43
C GLU A 97 -1.99 3.32 -4.59
N PHE A 98 -1.28 4.24 -5.23
CA PHE A 98 -0.97 5.55 -4.67
C PHE A 98 -1.77 6.61 -5.40
N LYS A 99 -2.48 7.45 -4.66
CA LYS A 99 -3.21 8.58 -5.24
C LYS A 99 -2.26 9.58 -5.88
N VAL A 100 -2.76 10.37 -6.81
CA VAL A 100 -1.99 11.41 -7.48
C VAL A 100 -1.44 12.39 -6.44
N ASP A 101 -0.13 12.62 -6.50
CA ASP A 101 0.59 13.53 -5.61
C ASP A 101 0.47 14.97 -6.09
N SER A 102 0.33 15.92 -5.15
CA SER A 102 0.23 17.35 -5.45
C SER A 102 1.56 17.97 -5.85
N GLY A 103 2.68 17.40 -5.39
CA GLY A 103 4.01 17.99 -5.55
C GLY A 103 4.32 19.12 -4.57
N ILE A 104 3.43 19.38 -3.60
CA ILE A 104 3.64 20.47 -2.62
C ILE A 104 4.74 20.13 -1.64
N ASP A 105 4.69 18.94 -1.06
CA ASP A 105 5.70 18.43 -0.12
C ASP A 105 6.42 17.24 -0.70
N ALA A 106 7.64 16.97 -0.25
CA ALA A 106 8.42 15.83 -0.69
C ALA A 106 7.73 14.52 -0.28
N PHE A 107 7.65 13.57 -1.22
CA PHE A 107 7.12 12.24 -0.98
C PHE A 107 8.13 11.19 -1.41
N ARG A 108 8.65 10.46 -0.45
CA ARG A 108 9.68 9.44 -0.66
C ARG A 108 9.45 8.25 0.25
N PHE A 109 9.51 7.06 -0.31
CA PHE A 109 9.38 5.82 0.45
C PHE A 109 10.27 4.72 -0.12
N ILE A 110 10.57 3.73 0.72
CA ILE A 110 11.22 2.50 0.29
C ILE A 110 10.12 1.47 0.04
N HIS A 111 10.13 0.86 -1.14
CA HIS A 111 9.28 -0.28 -1.47
C HIS A 111 10.09 -1.56 -1.41
N PHE A 112 9.50 -2.63 -0.90
CA PHE A 112 10.12 -3.95 -0.90
C PHE A 112 9.09 -5.07 -1.06
N ASN A 113 9.56 -6.20 -1.61
CA ASN A 113 8.81 -7.44 -1.71
C ASN A 113 9.61 -8.59 -1.10
N ILE A 114 8.94 -9.50 -0.43
CA ILE A 114 9.53 -10.68 0.21
C ILE A 114 8.85 -11.92 -0.35
N ARG A 115 9.68 -12.90 -0.71
CA ARG A 115 9.24 -14.24 -1.09
C ARG A 115 9.67 -15.25 -0.04
N ALA A 116 8.78 -16.16 0.31
CA ALA A 116 9.09 -17.31 1.15
C ALA A 116 9.25 -18.55 0.27
N THR A 117 10.34 -19.29 0.47
CA THR A 117 10.57 -20.57 -0.21
C THR A 117 10.80 -21.67 0.83
N PRO A 118 10.36 -22.93 0.58
CA PRO A 118 10.65 -24.02 1.48
C PRO A 118 12.15 -24.25 1.59
N LYS A 119 12.60 -24.54 2.81
CA LYS A 119 13.99 -24.98 3.06
C LYS A 119 14.21 -26.42 2.67
#